data_c5afb910e7cb14a95a8f8e88d003d9ff
#
_entry.id   c5afb910e7cb14a95a8f8e88d003d9ff
#
_cell.length_a   1.000
_cell.length_b   1.000
_cell.length_c   1.000
_cell.angle_alpha   90.00
_cell.angle_beta   90.00
_cell.angle_gamma   90.00
#
_symmetry.space_group_name_H-M   'P 1'
#
loop_
_entity.id
_entity.type
_entity.pdbx_description
1 polymer ?
#
loop_
_entity_poly.entity_id
_entity_poly.type
_entity_poly.pdbx_seq_one_letter_code
_entity_poly.pdbx_strand_id
1 'polypeptide(L)'
;MKNKDVLAMEKAKIVEKMNQAIKDDDTKAFSEAFTELCQKIEDNVLEKAKEMVVEQDATILAQRGVRQLTSKEKQYYEKIIEAMRSTDPKQALNDVEVVMPETIIDSVFDELQTNHPLLSKLNATTVTGLTRMMMNTNGEQKAAWGKLTAKIIEEMTSGFKEVDVTQEKLSAFLPVSKAMLDLGPTWLDTYVRQVLYEALANGLEYGIVQGTGKDEPIGMMKQVGEGVVVTGGKYPDKNAIKMTALDMTQMGNVTAIMARNDKGQARTVTSLILLVNPVDYFRRVLPATRMLTPDGIYASVLPVDAEIIQSAAVPEGKAVYGMATKYFLGVGMAKNGKIEYSDEYRFLEDERVYLIKLYAHGFALDNNAFQVLDIKDLLPLRFKVVSETEKAKTDDATLADLKVGALKLSPTFAAGTTEYTATTQNASNTITAVPASSTAEIEITGGDVKVTNGAAANWSEGSNTVTVKVTDGAQTKSYKVTVTKE
;
A
#
# COMPACT_ATOMS: atom_id res chain seq x y z
N MET A 1 31.51 -34.57 8.17
CA MET A 1 32.57 -35.04 9.12
C MET A 1 32.79 -36.54 9.05
N LYS A 2 31.75 -37.39 8.92
CA LYS A 2 31.95 -38.87 8.85
C LYS A 2 32.79 -39.37 7.67
N ASN A 3 32.75 -38.70 6.49
CA ASN A 3 33.53 -39.16 5.32
C ASN A 3 35.06 -38.93 5.43
N LYS A 4 35.51 -37.88 6.10
CA LYS A 4 36.95 -37.61 6.26
C LYS A 4 37.66 -38.65 7.15
N ASP A 5 36.96 -39.10 8.19
CA ASP A 5 37.51 -40.10 9.13
C ASP A 5 37.53 -41.49 8.49
N VAL A 6 36.54 -41.85 7.69
CA VAL A 6 36.51 -43.13 6.96
C VAL A 6 37.63 -43.19 5.91
N LEU A 7 37.82 -42.09 5.15
CA LEU A 7 38.88 -42.04 4.14
C LEU A 7 40.30 -42.06 4.76
N ALA A 8 40.46 -41.42 5.91
CA ALA A 8 41.70 -41.47 6.67
C ALA A 8 42.00 -42.89 7.16
N MET A 9 40.99 -43.62 7.64
CA MET A 9 41.10 -45.02 8.05
C MET A 9 41.44 -45.97 6.90
N GLU A 10 40.81 -45.77 5.74
CA GLU A 10 41.13 -46.60 4.54
C GLU A 10 42.54 -46.35 4.04
N LYS A 11 42.99 -45.10 3.96
CA LYS A 11 44.39 -44.77 3.63
C LYS A 11 45.38 -45.38 4.62
N ALA A 12 45.07 -45.32 5.92
CA ALA A 12 45.91 -45.94 6.95
C ALA A 12 46.06 -47.45 6.75
N LYS A 13 44.96 -48.17 6.39
CA LYS A 13 44.95 -49.58 6.07
C LYS A 13 45.82 -49.93 4.86
N ILE A 14 45.75 -49.12 3.79
CA ILE A 14 46.61 -49.37 2.61
C ILE A 14 48.05 -49.12 2.90
N VAL A 15 48.37 -48.06 3.66
CA VAL A 15 49.76 -47.80 4.12
C VAL A 15 50.26 -48.92 5.03
N GLU A 16 49.40 -49.49 5.86
CA GLU A 16 49.74 -50.65 6.69
C GLU A 16 50.09 -51.92 5.87
N LYS A 17 49.25 -52.18 4.80
CA LYS A 17 49.51 -53.22 3.80
C LYS A 17 50.88 -53.01 3.10
N MET A 18 51.19 -51.78 2.72
CA MET A 18 52.45 -51.41 2.09
C MET A 18 53.63 -51.68 3.06
N ASN A 19 53.53 -51.30 4.33
CA ASN A 19 54.51 -51.48 5.33
C ASN A 19 54.75 -52.98 5.66
N GLN A 20 53.69 -53.80 5.60
CA GLN A 20 53.79 -55.24 5.77
C GLN A 20 54.47 -55.89 4.56
N ALA A 21 54.11 -55.49 3.32
CA ALA A 21 54.75 -55.97 2.11
C ALA A 21 56.29 -55.67 2.07
N ILE A 22 56.67 -54.51 2.60
CA ILE A 22 58.15 -54.18 2.79
C ILE A 22 58.81 -55.10 3.76
N LYS A 23 58.15 -55.45 4.87
CA LYS A 23 58.73 -56.36 5.89
C LYS A 23 58.88 -57.78 5.38
N ASP A 24 57.93 -58.20 4.50
CA ASP A 24 57.89 -59.55 3.96
C ASP A 24 58.72 -59.69 2.65
N ASP A 25 59.36 -58.60 2.19
CA ASP A 25 60.16 -58.48 0.96
C ASP A 25 59.37 -58.87 -0.31
N ASP A 26 58.01 -58.66 -0.27
CA ASP A 26 57.08 -58.94 -1.35
C ASP A 26 56.87 -57.73 -2.22
N THR A 27 57.68 -57.59 -3.27
CA THR A 27 57.66 -56.50 -4.21
C THR A 27 56.35 -56.46 -5.01
N LYS A 28 55.63 -57.57 -5.18
CA LYS A 28 54.38 -57.63 -5.91
C LYS A 28 53.22 -57.10 -5.07
N ALA A 29 53.15 -57.53 -3.79
CA ALA A 29 52.17 -57.02 -2.86
C ALA A 29 52.34 -55.51 -2.60
N PHE A 30 53.58 -55.03 -2.57
CA PHE A 30 53.90 -53.61 -2.43
C PHE A 30 53.35 -52.79 -3.69
N SER A 31 53.65 -53.30 -4.89
CA SER A 31 53.22 -52.66 -6.13
C SER A 31 51.67 -52.59 -6.24
N GLU A 32 50.97 -53.65 -5.83
CA GLU A 32 49.52 -53.70 -5.80
C GLU A 32 48.92 -52.69 -4.80
N ALA A 33 49.46 -52.67 -3.57
CA ALA A 33 49.05 -51.72 -2.54
C ALA A 33 49.36 -50.27 -2.91
N PHE A 34 50.49 -50.01 -3.58
CA PHE A 34 50.84 -48.69 -4.09
C PHE A 34 49.86 -48.23 -5.22
N THR A 35 49.51 -49.13 -6.13
CA THR A 35 48.56 -48.86 -7.17
C THR A 35 47.16 -48.55 -6.59
N GLU A 36 46.74 -49.32 -5.57
CA GLU A 36 45.47 -49.07 -4.85
C GLU A 36 45.48 -47.68 -4.16
N LEU A 37 46.62 -47.27 -3.58
CA LEU A 37 46.77 -45.94 -2.98
C LEU A 37 46.69 -44.82 -4.02
N CYS A 38 47.36 -44.97 -5.18
CA CYS A 38 47.34 -44.03 -6.27
C CYS A 38 45.91 -43.83 -6.82
N GLN A 39 45.19 -44.92 -7.07
CA GLN A 39 43.83 -44.89 -7.52
C GLN A 39 42.88 -44.16 -6.51
N LYS A 40 43.00 -44.46 -5.24
CA LYS A 40 42.25 -43.78 -4.17
C LYS A 40 42.58 -42.30 -4.06
N ILE A 41 43.81 -41.89 -4.31
CA ILE A 41 44.19 -40.47 -4.36
C ILE A 41 43.59 -39.79 -5.59
N GLU A 42 43.65 -40.44 -6.75
CA GLU A 42 43.10 -39.94 -8.01
C GLU A 42 41.58 -39.74 -7.90
N ASP A 43 40.85 -40.74 -7.39
CA ASP A 43 39.41 -40.66 -7.16
C ASP A 43 39.05 -39.49 -6.23
N ASN A 44 39.82 -39.30 -5.15
CA ASN A 44 39.59 -38.22 -4.20
C ASN A 44 39.89 -36.84 -4.79
N VAL A 45 40.92 -36.73 -5.64
CA VAL A 45 41.26 -35.48 -6.33
C VAL A 45 40.19 -35.16 -7.37
N LEU A 46 39.71 -36.17 -8.11
CA LEU A 46 38.61 -36.02 -9.08
C LEU A 46 37.29 -35.59 -8.39
N GLU A 47 36.97 -36.20 -7.25
CA GLU A 47 35.75 -35.84 -6.48
C GLU A 47 35.84 -34.41 -5.94
N LYS A 48 37.00 -34.03 -5.36
CA LYS A 48 37.25 -32.65 -4.91
C LYS A 48 37.25 -31.63 -6.05
N ALA A 49 37.80 -31.98 -7.21
CA ALA A 49 37.79 -31.11 -8.37
C ALA A 49 36.36 -30.91 -8.87
N LYS A 50 35.53 -31.94 -8.88
CA LYS A 50 34.08 -31.84 -9.21
C LYS A 50 33.34 -30.98 -8.19
N GLU A 51 33.59 -31.14 -6.88
CA GLU A 51 33.01 -30.30 -5.84
C GLU A 51 33.41 -28.82 -6.01
N MET A 52 34.70 -28.53 -6.30
CA MET A 52 35.18 -27.17 -6.52
C MET A 52 34.54 -26.50 -7.75
N VAL A 53 34.37 -27.24 -8.85
CA VAL A 53 33.72 -26.74 -10.06
C VAL A 53 32.24 -26.42 -9.76
N VAL A 54 31.55 -27.30 -9.03
CA VAL A 54 30.14 -27.05 -8.64
C VAL A 54 30.03 -25.86 -7.68
N GLU A 55 30.96 -25.67 -6.75
CA GLU A 55 30.98 -24.50 -5.86
C GLU A 55 31.27 -23.18 -6.63
N GLN A 56 32.21 -23.21 -7.58
CA GLN A 56 32.51 -22.05 -8.41
C GLN A 56 31.33 -21.69 -9.31
N ASP A 57 30.68 -22.66 -9.97
CA ASP A 57 29.50 -22.44 -10.79
C ASP A 57 28.33 -21.94 -9.92
N ALA A 58 28.16 -22.46 -8.71
CA ALA A 58 27.18 -22.00 -7.75
C ALA A 58 27.39 -20.54 -7.37
N THR A 59 28.65 -20.15 -7.14
CA THR A 59 28.99 -18.76 -6.77
C THR A 59 28.76 -17.80 -7.94
N ILE A 60 29.12 -18.19 -9.17
CA ILE A 60 28.90 -17.41 -10.39
C ILE A 60 27.40 -17.26 -10.67
N LEU A 61 26.62 -18.31 -10.52
CA LEU A 61 25.17 -18.26 -10.75
C LEU A 61 24.45 -17.45 -9.66
N ALA A 62 24.87 -17.55 -8.41
CA ALA A 62 24.38 -16.73 -7.32
C ALA A 62 24.65 -15.23 -7.55
N GLN A 63 25.85 -14.88 -8.04
CA GLN A 63 26.18 -13.51 -8.44
C GLN A 63 25.34 -12.98 -9.61
N ARG A 64 24.84 -13.87 -10.43
CA ARG A 64 23.89 -13.54 -11.54
C ARG A 64 22.43 -13.57 -11.09
N GLY A 65 22.14 -13.72 -9.80
CA GLY A 65 20.78 -13.78 -9.26
C GLY A 65 20.04 -15.10 -9.55
N VAL A 66 20.73 -16.14 -9.99
CA VAL A 66 20.14 -17.47 -10.24
C VAL A 66 20.29 -18.31 -8.97
N ARG A 67 19.17 -18.61 -8.30
CA ARG A 67 19.15 -19.51 -7.15
C ARG A 67 19.51 -20.93 -7.57
N GLN A 68 20.42 -21.57 -6.82
CA GLN A 68 20.68 -22.99 -6.95
C GLN A 68 19.98 -23.79 -5.85
N LEU A 69 19.53 -24.99 -6.23
CA LEU A 69 18.96 -25.92 -5.27
C LEU A 69 20.06 -26.44 -4.32
N THR A 70 19.76 -26.46 -3.04
CA THR A 70 20.59 -27.15 -2.06
C THR A 70 20.59 -28.67 -2.32
N SER A 71 21.57 -29.38 -1.79
CA SER A 71 21.63 -30.84 -1.95
C SER A 71 20.37 -31.55 -1.42
N LYS A 72 19.78 -31.04 -0.35
CA LYS A 72 18.52 -31.54 0.22
C LYS A 72 17.32 -31.26 -0.70
N GLU A 73 17.26 -30.08 -1.30
CA GLU A 73 16.21 -29.71 -2.25
C GLU A 73 16.30 -30.52 -3.54
N LYS A 74 17.52 -30.73 -4.08
CA LYS A 74 17.74 -31.62 -5.22
C LYS A 74 17.28 -33.05 -4.94
N GLN A 75 17.70 -33.61 -3.82
CA GLN A 75 17.29 -34.97 -3.41
C GLN A 75 15.77 -35.06 -3.21
N TYR A 76 15.16 -34.01 -2.68
CA TYR A 76 13.70 -33.93 -2.54
C TYR A 76 13.00 -34.02 -3.89
N TYR A 77 13.36 -33.15 -4.84
CA TYR A 77 12.73 -33.15 -6.17
C TYR A 77 13.06 -34.38 -7.00
N GLU A 78 14.29 -34.91 -6.92
CA GLU A 78 14.68 -36.16 -7.57
C GLU A 78 13.85 -37.35 -7.09
N LYS A 79 13.67 -37.48 -5.77
CA LYS A 79 12.83 -38.52 -5.19
C LYS A 79 11.35 -38.36 -5.56
N ILE A 80 10.86 -37.14 -5.61
CA ILE A 80 9.49 -36.86 -6.09
C ILE A 80 9.34 -37.29 -7.55
N ILE A 81 10.27 -36.91 -8.42
CA ILE A 81 10.24 -37.27 -9.83
C ILE A 81 10.34 -38.78 -10.01
N GLU A 82 11.24 -39.46 -9.27
CA GLU A 82 11.40 -40.92 -9.31
C GLU A 82 10.12 -41.64 -8.83
N ALA A 83 9.55 -41.19 -7.71
CA ALA A 83 8.28 -41.72 -7.21
C ALA A 83 7.13 -41.49 -8.19
N MET A 84 7.10 -40.35 -8.86
CA MET A 84 6.09 -40.05 -9.90
C MET A 84 6.20 -40.92 -11.13
N ARG A 85 7.42 -41.39 -11.50
CA ARG A 85 7.68 -42.28 -12.62
C ARG A 85 7.51 -43.78 -12.29
N SER A 86 7.28 -44.12 -11.01
CA SER A 86 7.11 -45.51 -10.57
C SER A 86 5.78 -46.10 -11.07
N THR A 87 5.71 -47.44 -11.15
CA THR A 87 4.52 -48.20 -11.61
C THR A 87 3.34 -48.06 -10.63
N ASP A 88 3.62 -47.84 -9.33
CA ASP A 88 2.63 -47.49 -8.31
C ASP A 88 3.08 -46.25 -7.54
N PRO A 89 2.74 -45.08 -8.10
CA PRO A 89 3.16 -43.80 -7.53
C PRO A 89 2.58 -43.54 -6.14
N LYS A 90 1.43 -44.08 -5.80
CA LYS A 90 0.79 -43.91 -4.49
C LYS A 90 1.62 -44.54 -3.36
N GLN A 91 2.06 -45.78 -3.60
CA GLN A 91 2.86 -46.52 -2.63
C GLN A 91 4.27 -45.93 -2.56
N ALA A 92 4.90 -45.63 -3.70
CA ALA A 92 6.24 -45.05 -3.77
C ALA A 92 6.35 -43.67 -3.06
N LEU A 93 5.34 -42.83 -3.11
CA LEU A 93 5.35 -41.53 -2.41
C LEU A 93 4.92 -41.63 -0.94
N ASN A 94 4.10 -42.62 -0.58
CA ASN A 94 3.81 -42.89 0.85
C ASN A 94 5.02 -43.50 1.59
N ASP A 95 5.83 -44.28 0.89
CA ASP A 95 7.06 -44.86 1.43
C ASP A 95 8.22 -43.85 1.46
N VAL A 96 8.14 -42.79 0.66
CA VAL A 96 9.08 -41.68 0.70
C VAL A 96 8.64 -40.71 1.81
N GLU A 97 9.19 -40.86 3.02
CA GLU A 97 9.13 -39.85 4.08
C GLU A 97 9.91 -38.58 3.69
N VAL A 98 9.55 -37.95 2.56
CA VAL A 98 10.21 -36.73 2.11
C VAL A 98 9.41 -35.55 2.56
N VAL A 99 9.82 -34.97 3.68
CA VAL A 99 9.34 -33.68 4.13
C VAL A 99 9.94 -32.61 3.20
N MET A 100 9.11 -31.71 2.69
CA MET A 100 9.60 -30.56 1.93
C MET A 100 10.64 -29.80 2.78
N PRO A 101 11.83 -29.52 2.23
CA PRO A 101 12.85 -28.78 2.97
C PRO A 101 12.31 -27.40 3.42
N GLU A 102 12.58 -27.02 4.66
CA GLU A 102 12.19 -25.70 5.21
C GLU A 102 12.70 -24.56 4.32
N THR A 103 13.86 -24.73 3.70
CA THR A 103 14.48 -23.75 2.81
C THR A 103 13.65 -23.43 1.56
N ILE A 104 12.81 -24.35 1.06
CA ILE A 104 11.89 -24.07 -0.05
C ILE A 104 10.77 -23.15 0.47
N ILE A 105 10.27 -23.44 1.64
CA ILE A 105 9.16 -22.70 2.24
C ILE A 105 9.61 -21.30 2.64
N ASP A 106 10.76 -21.20 3.31
CA ASP A 106 11.36 -19.91 3.66
C ASP A 106 11.57 -19.05 2.40
N SER A 107 12.04 -19.65 1.30
CA SER A 107 12.20 -18.91 0.04
C SER A 107 10.91 -18.46 -0.59
N VAL A 108 9.81 -19.19 -0.45
CA VAL A 108 8.49 -18.75 -0.89
C VAL A 108 8.00 -17.57 -0.04
N PHE A 109 8.22 -17.61 1.28
CA PHE A 109 7.89 -16.49 2.14
C PHE A 109 8.75 -15.26 1.89
N ASP A 110 10.04 -15.42 1.64
CA ASP A 110 10.93 -14.33 1.26
C ASP A 110 10.50 -13.69 -0.06
N GLU A 111 10.11 -14.49 -1.04
CA GLU A 111 9.56 -14.00 -2.32
C GLU A 111 8.21 -13.29 -2.12
N LEU A 112 7.33 -13.81 -1.26
CA LEU A 112 6.06 -13.16 -0.89
C LEU A 112 6.29 -11.77 -0.28
N GLN A 113 7.25 -11.64 0.64
CA GLN A 113 7.57 -10.37 1.26
C GLN A 113 8.25 -9.39 0.29
N THR A 114 9.10 -9.90 -0.60
CA THR A 114 9.88 -9.06 -1.53
C THR A 114 9.02 -8.51 -2.67
N ASN A 115 8.13 -9.34 -3.25
CA ASN A 115 7.37 -8.99 -4.44
C ASN A 115 5.95 -8.49 -4.14
N HIS A 116 5.44 -8.73 -2.91
CA HIS A 116 4.15 -8.23 -2.45
C HIS A 116 4.33 -7.14 -1.41
N PRO A 117 4.29 -5.87 -1.82
CA PRO A 117 4.55 -4.72 -0.93
C PRO A 117 3.63 -4.70 0.30
N LEU A 118 2.38 -5.17 0.18
CA LEU A 118 1.47 -5.27 1.33
C LEU A 118 2.02 -6.21 2.40
N LEU A 119 2.41 -7.43 2.02
CA LEU A 119 2.87 -8.45 2.97
C LEU A 119 4.18 -8.02 3.66
N SER A 120 5.07 -7.30 2.95
CA SER A 120 6.32 -6.78 3.52
C SER A 120 6.11 -5.71 4.59
N LYS A 121 4.97 -4.99 4.56
CA LYS A 121 4.63 -3.94 5.54
C LYS A 121 3.89 -4.45 6.76
N LEU A 122 3.35 -5.65 6.68
CA LEU A 122 2.62 -6.25 7.78
C LEU A 122 3.55 -6.92 8.78
N ASN A 123 3.12 -6.97 10.02
CA ASN A 123 3.82 -7.69 11.09
C ASN A 123 3.50 -9.20 10.99
N ALA A 124 4.14 -9.88 10.05
CA ALA A 124 3.99 -11.32 9.89
C ALA A 124 4.80 -12.07 10.96
N THR A 125 4.14 -12.93 11.72
CA THR A 125 4.76 -13.77 12.75
C THR A 125 4.56 -15.23 12.39
N THR A 126 5.65 -16.00 12.35
CA THR A 126 5.55 -17.45 12.17
C THR A 126 4.98 -18.09 13.43
N VAL A 127 3.88 -18.82 13.29
CA VAL A 127 3.14 -19.40 14.40
C VAL A 127 3.08 -20.92 14.24
N THR A 128 3.66 -21.64 15.20
CA THR A 128 3.60 -23.11 15.27
C THR A 128 2.49 -23.54 16.22
N GLY A 129 1.31 -23.89 15.66
CA GLY A 129 0.17 -24.40 16.45
C GLY A 129 -0.79 -23.31 16.98
N LEU A 130 -1.64 -23.68 17.93
CA LEU A 130 -2.53 -22.76 18.66
C LEU A 130 -1.68 -21.77 19.48
N THR A 131 -1.62 -20.54 19.04
CA THR A 131 -0.89 -19.48 19.75
C THR A 131 -1.88 -18.57 20.43
N ARG A 132 -1.74 -18.43 21.75
CA ARG A 132 -2.44 -17.39 22.50
C ARG A 132 -1.62 -16.11 22.46
N MET A 133 -2.19 -15.07 21.90
CA MET A 133 -1.56 -13.77 21.87
C MET A 133 -2.08 -12.93 23.05
N MET A 134 -1.16 -12.41 23.86
CA MET A 134 -1.49 -11.44 24.90
C MET A 134 -1.44 -10.04 24.32
N MET A 135 -2.59 -9.38 24.27
CA MET A 135 -2.69 -7.98 23.83
C MET A 135 -2.87 -7.08 25.04
N ASN A 136 -2.10 -5.98 25.10
CA ASN A 136 -2.35 -4.91 26.05
C ASN A 136 -3.56 -4.10 25.58
N THR A 137 -4.68 -4.20 26.26
CA THR A 137 -5.92 -3.49 25.94
C THR A 137 -6.03 -2.12 26.57
N ASN A 138 -5.11 -1.73 27.46
CA ASN A 138 -5.21 -0.48 28.22
C ASN A 138 -4.60 0.75 27.52
N GLY A 139 -4.09 0.61 26.28
CA GLY A 139 -3.49 1.72 25.54
C GLY A 139 -2.18 2.24 26.16
N GLU A 140 -1.81 3.45 25.82
CA GLU A 140 -0.62 4.12 26.38
C GLU A 140 -0.93 4.60 27.79
N GLN A 141 -0.40 3.90 28.80
CA GLN A 141 -0.44 4.35 30.19
C GLN A 141 0.69 5.34 30.45
N LYS A 142 0.38 6.44 31.11
CA LYS A 142 1.37 7.48 31.45
C LYS A 142 1.88 7.24 32.86
N ALA A 143 3.20 7.25 33.02
CA ALA A 143 3.82 7.33 34.33
C ALA A 143 3.60 8.73 34.94
N ALA A 144 3.27 8.80 36.21
CA ALA A 144 3.09 10.08 36.90
C ALA A 144 4.42 10.67 37.38
N TRP A 145 4.57 11.96 37.18
CA TRP A 145 5.68 12.71 37.76
C TRP A 145 5.35 13.07 39.21
N GLY A 146 6.23 12.72 40.16
CA GLY A 146 6.08 13.05 41.56
C GLY A 146 7.39 13.62 42.15
N LYS A 147 7.29 14.27 43.31
CA LYS A 147 8.49 14.70 44.06
C LYS A 147 9.25 13.45 44.52
N LEU A 148 10.58 13.52 44.63
CA LEU A 148 11.48 12.43 44.98
C LEU A 148 11.06 11.64 46.25
N THR A 149 10.31 12.26 47.15
CA THR A 149 9.82 11.69 48.42
C THR A 149 8.30 11.37 48.41
N ALA A 150 7.62 11.54 47.24
CA ALA A 150 6.19 11.24 47.15
C ALA A 150 5.94 9.71 47.00
N LYS A 151 4.86 9.22 47.62
CA LYS A 151 4.41 7.84 47.38
C LYS A 151 4.09 7.64 45.90
N ILE A 152 4.46 6.47 45.34
CA ILE A 152 4.03 6.05 44.02
C ILE A 152 2.51 5.93 44.05
N ILE A 153 1.80 6.78 43.30
CA ILE A 153 0.34 6.94 43.41
C ILE A 153 -0.41 6.18 42.31
N GLU A 154 0.25 5.85 41.19
CA GLU A 154 -0.41 5.18 40.09
C GLU A 154 0.04 3.72 39.94
N GLU A 155 -0.90 2.83 40.14
CA GLU A 155 -0.78 1.41 39.80
C GLU A 155 -1.10 1.24 38.32
N MET A 156 -0.13 0.74 37.55
CA MET A 156 -0.38 0.37 36.15
C MET A 156 -1.27 -0.88 36.14
N THR A 157 -2.54 -0.70 35.81
CA THR A 157 -3.46 -1.82 35.61
C THR A 157 -3.13 -2.56 34.33
N SER A 158 -2.64 -3.78 34.46
CA SER A 158 -2.38 -4.66 33.29
C SER A 158 -3.71 -5.19 32.74
N GLY A 159 -4.23 -4.56 31.70
CA GLY A 159 -5.33 -5.11 30.90
C GLY A 159 -4.78 -6.01 29.81
N PHE A 160 -4.44 -7.25 30.13
CA PHE A 160 -4.11 -8.25 29.13
C PHE A 160 -5.39 -8.97 28.68
N LYS A 161 -5.64 -8.96 27.37
CA LYS A 161 -6.67 -9.80 26.75
C LYS A 161 -5.99 -10.96 26.06
N GLU A 162 -6.33 -12.18 26.43
CA GLU A 162 -5.98 -13.36 25.65
C GLU A 162 -6.84 -13.38 24.39
N VAL A 163 -6.21 -13.42 23.25
CA VAL A 163 -6.86 -13.67 21.97
C VAL A 163 -6.43 -15.05 21.50
N ASP A 164 -7.39 -15.97 21.48
CA ASP A 164 -7.16 -17.29 20.88
C ASP A 164 -7.05 -17.11 19.36
N VAL A 165 -5.85 -17.31 18.84
CA VAL A 165 -5.58 -17.29 17.40
C VAL A 165 -5.87 -18.68 16.86
N THR A 166 -7.11 -18.91 16.39
CA THR A 166 -7.45 -20.09 15.61
C THR A 166 -6.82 -19.94 14.21
N GLN A 167 -6.07 -20.95 13.80
CA GLN A 167 -5.46 -20.93 12.48
C GLN A 167 -6.46 -21.39 11.43
N GLU A 168 -6.70 -20.56 10.43
CA GLU A 168 -7.53 -20.88 9.29
C GLU A 168 -6.68 -21.55 8.19
N LYS A 169 -7.29 -22.47 7.45
CA LYS A 169 -6.58 -23.25 6.44
C LYS A 169 -6.69 -22.61 5.05
N LEU A 170 -5.59 -22.06 4.55
CA LEU A 170 -5.43 -21.72 3.15
C LEU A 170 -4.89 -22.93 2.40
N SER A 171 -5.58 -23.40 1.37
CA SER A 171 -5.14 -24.54 0.54
C SER A 171 -5.12 -24.15 -0.93
N ALA A 172 -4.07 -24.58 -1.61
CA ALA A 172 -3.93 -24.45 -3.06
C ALA A 172 -3.61 -25.79 -3.66
N PHE A 173 -4.18 -26.10 -4.86
CA PHE A 173 -3.77 -27.27 -5.60
C PHE A 173 -2.90 -26.87 -6.78
N LEU A 174 -1.92 -27.73 -7.00
CA LEU A 174 -0.95 -27.62 -8.07
C LEU A 174 -1.14 -28.80 -9.03
N PRO A 175 -1.79 -28.61 -10.19
CA PRO A 175 -1.80 -29.62 -11.23
C PRO A 175 -0.43 -29.65 -11.93
N VAL A 176 0.17 -30.84 -12.06
CA VAL A 176 1.42 -31.08 -12.77
C VAL A 176 1.19 -32.14 -13.81
N SER A 177 1.36 -31.80 -15.08
CA SER A 177 1.30 -32.77 -16.20
C SER A 177 2.51 -33.71 -16.12
N LYS A 178 2.31 -34.98 -16.42
CA LYS A 178 3.40 -35.98 -16.48
C LYS A 178 4.51 -35.56 -17.45
N ALA A 179 4.18 -34.89 -18.55
CA ALA A 179 5.16 -34.34 -19.49
C ALA A 179 6.11 -33.33 -18.86
N MET A 180 5.66 -32.60 -17.83
CA MET A 180 6.50 -31.64 -17.12
C MET A 180 7.60 -32.30 -16.29
N LEU A 181 7.42 -33.56 -15.90
CA LEU A 181 8.42 -34.31 -15.13
C LEU A 181 9.69 -34.61 -15.93
N ASP A 182 9.62 -34.56 -17.27
CA ASP A 182 10.75 -34.77 -18.16
C ASP A 182 11.72 -33.58 -18.21
N LEU A 183 11.28 -32.40 -17.70
CA LEU A 183 12.09 -31.18 -17.67
C LEU A 183 13.10 -31.12 -16.51
N GLY A 184 12.98 -32.03 -15.57
CA GLY A 184 13.96 -32.22 -14.49
C GLY A 184 13.71 -31.39 -13.23
N PRO A 185 14.55 -31.58 -12.17
CA PRO A 185 14.30 -31.05 -10.82
C PRO A 185 14.32 -29.54 -10.72
N THR A 186 15.19 -28.87 -11.44
CA THR A 186 15.33 -27.38 -11.39
C THR A 186 14.12 -26.68 -11.97
N TRP A 187 13.58 -27.26 -13.06
CA TRP A 187 12.36 -26.73 -13.67
C TRP A 187 11.16 -26.93 -12.74
N LEU A 188 11.02 -28.12 -12.16
CA LEU A 188 9.94 -28.45 -11.24
C LEU A 188 9.96 -27.53 -10.02
N ASP A 189 11.13 -27.26 -9.45
CA ASP A 189 11.28 -26.29 -8.33
C ASP A 189 10.80 -24.90 -8.72
N THR A 190 11.21 -24.40 -9.87
CA THR A 190 10.79 -23.06 -10.34
C THR A 190 9.28 -22.99 -10.54
N TYR A 191 8.69 -24.01 -11.16
CA TYR A 191 7.23 -24.08 -11.38
C TYR A 191 6.45 -24.16 -10.06
N VAL A 192 6.86 -25.05 -9.14
CA VAL A 192 6.22 -25.21 -7.83
C VAL A 192 6.26 -23.91 -7.04
N ARG A 193 7.42 -23.25 -7.00
CA ARG A 193 7.57 -21.97 -6.28
C ARG A 193 6.68 -20.90 -6.91
N GLN A 194 6.68 -20.74 -8.22
CA GLN A 194 5.87 -19.73 -8.89
C GLN A 194 4.37 -19.92 -8.63
N VAL A 195 3.87 -21.15 -8.78
CA VAL A 195 2.43 -21.43 -8.55
C VAL A 195 2.07 -21.27 -7.08
N LEU A 196 2.94 -21.71 -6.16
CA LEU A 196 2.74 -21.50 -4.72
C LEU A 196 2.72 -20.04 -4.37
N TYR A 197 3.69 -19.28 -4.90
CA TYR A 197 3.79 -17.85 -4.68
C TYR A 197 2.50 -17.15 -5.11
N GLU A 198 2.04 -17.37 -6.35
CA GLU A 198 0.81 -16.74 -6.85
C GLU A 198 -0.43 -17.12 -6.04
N ALA A 199 -0.60 -18.40 -5.74
CA ALA A 199 -1.77 -18.88 -5.01
C ALA A 199 -1.80 -18.38 -3.55
N LEU A 200 -0.68 -18.43 -2.86
CA LEU A 200 -0.57 -17.97 -1.47
C LEU A 200 -0.68 -16.45 -1.38
N ALA A 201 -0.01 -15.72 -2.29
CA ALA A 201 -0.06 -14.26 -2.32
C ALA A 201 -1.49 -13.76 -2.51
N ASN A 202 -2.16 -14.23 -3.54
CA ASN A 202 -3.53 -13.84 -3.85
C ASN A 202 -4.50 -14.21 -2.73
N GLY A 203 -4.38 -15.43 -2.19
CA GLY A 203 -5.23 -15.90 -1.09
C GLY A 203 -5.02 -15.12 0.21
N LEU A 204 -3.77 -14.85 0.57
CA LEU A 204 -3.41 -14.05 1.75
C LEU A 204 -3.86 -12.60 1.60
N GLU A 205 -3.58 -11.97 0.46
CA GLU A 205 -4.01 -10.58 0.22
C GLU A 205 -5.53 -10.45 0.28
N TYR A 206 -6.26 -11.39 -0.34
CA TYR A 206 -7.71 -11.38 -0.26
C TYR A 206 -8.21 -11.50 1.19
N GLY A 207 -7.69 -12.48 1.95
CA GLY A 207 -8.06 -12.67 3.35
C GLY A 207 -7.71 -11.45 4.22
N ILE A 208 -6.53 -10.85 4.03
CA ILE A 208 -6.07 -9.67 4.77
C ILE A 208 -6.93 -8.43 4.46
N VAL A 209 -7.36 -8.24 3.22
CA VAL A 209 -8.13 -7.06 2.81
C VAL A 209 -9.63 -7.24 3.05
N GLN A 210 -10.22 -8.35 2.56
CA GLN A 210 -11.67 -8.54 2.52
C GLN A 210 -12.19 -9.68 3.41
N GLY A 211 -11.32 -10.56 3.91
CA GLY A 211 -11.72 -11.75 4.63
C GLY A 211 -12.81 -11.49 5.68
N THR A 212 -13.76 -12.39 5.78
CA THR A 212 -14.95 -12.20 6.65
C THR A 212 -14.72 -12.60 8.10
N GLY A 213 -13.63 -13.31 8.40
CA GLY A 213 -13.32 -13.87 9.71
C GLY A 213 -13.95 -15.24 9.96
N LYS A 214 -14.72 -15.78 9.01
CA LYS A 214 -15.24 -17.13 9.07
C LYS A 214 -14.43 -18.04 8.15
N ASP A 215 -13.68 -18.96 8.72
CA ASP A 215 -12.79 -19.88 8.01
C ASP A 215 -11.71 -19.16 7.17
N GLU A 216 -11.48 -17.86 7.45
CA GLU A 216 -10.53 -16.97 6.79
C GLU A 216 -10.14 -15.80 7.72
N PRO A 217 -9.03 -15.08 7.47
CA PRO A 217 -8.64 -13.92 8.27
C PRO A 217 -9.73 -12.85 8.33
N ILE A 218 -9.69 -12.01 9.39
CA ILE A 218 -10.57 -10.84 9.48
C ILE A 218 -9.94 -9.70 8.70
N GLY A 219 -10.54 -9.34 7.58
CA GLY A 219 -10.03 -8.33 6.66
C GLY A 219 -9.96 -6.92 7.26
N MET A 220 -9.05 -6.10 6.73
CA MET A 220 -8.91 -4.68 7.10
C MET A 220 -10.18 -3.87 6.84
N MET A 221 -11.03 -4.33 5.91
CA MET A 221 -12.31 -3.70 5.57
C MET A 221 -13.45 -4.07 6.54
N LYS A 222 -13.20 -4.94 7.53
CA LYS A 222 -14.21 -5.39 8.50
C LYS A 222 -14.15 -4.59 9.79
N GLN A 223 -15.31 -4.45 10.43
CA GLN A 223 -15.38 -3.87 11.77
C GLN A 223 -14.92 -4.88 12.81
N VAL A 224 -14.04 -4.44 13.70
CA VAL A 224 -13.53 -5.26 14.82
C VAL A 224 -13.67 -4.47 16.11
N GLY A 225 -13.65 -5.14 17.25
CA GLY A 225 -13.68 -4.49 18.56
C GLY A 225 -14.92 -4.83 19.37
N GLU A 226 -15.05 -4.16 20.51
CA GLU A 226 -16.15 -4.39 21.45
C GLU A 226 -17.48 -3.85 20.91
N GLY A 227 -18.55 -4.64 21.04
CA GLY A 227 -19.88 -4.25 20.55
C GLY A 227 -20.15 -4.56 19.07
N VAL A 228 -19.20 -5.11 18.32
CA VAL A 228 -19.43 -5.54 16.94
C VAL A 228 -20.24 -6.84 16.94
N VAL A 229 -21.38 -6.82 16.22
CA VAL A 229 -22.25 -7.99 16.09
C VAL A 229 -21.73 -8.89 14.98
N VAL A 230 -21.19 -10.04 15.34
CA VAL A 230 -20.73 -11.08 14.41
C VAL A 230 -21.87 -12.02 14.09
N THR A 231 -22.30 -12.12 12.84
CA THR A 231 -23.41 -12.96 12.41
C THR A 231 -22.90 -14.18 11.65
N GLY A 232 -23.16 -15.37 12.18
CA GLY A 232 -22.70 -16.62 11.55
C GLY A 232 -21.18 -16.73 11.39
N GLY A 233 -20.40 -16.12 12.29
CA GLY A 233 -18.95 -16.07 12.24
C GLY A 233 -18.38 -14.99 11.33
N LYS A 234 -19.22 -14.20 10.64
CA LYS A 234 -18.78 -13.14 9.71
C LYS A 234 -18.84 -11.77 10.36
N TYR A 235 -17.76 -11.03 10.26
CA TYR A 235 -17.65 -9.65 10.70
C TYR A 235 -18.29 -8.69 9.68
N PRO A 236 -19.02 -7.65 10.14
CA PRO A 236 -19.64 -6.68 9.22
C PRO A 236 -18.59 -5.80 8.55
N ASP A 237 -18.94 -5.29 7.37
CA ASP A 237 -18.11 -4.34 6.65
C ASP A 237 -18.06 -2.98 7.36
N LYS A 238 -16.93 -2.29 7.23
CA LYS A 238 -16.81 -0.88 7.62
C LYS A 238 -17.58 0.02 6.66
N ASN A 239 -18.19 1.06 7.19
CA ASN A 239 -18.77 2.11 6.37
C ASN A 239 -17.66 2.85 5.61
N ALA A 240 -17.79 2.95 4.30
CA ALA A 240 -16.82 3.66 3.48
C ALA A 240 -16.99 5.18 3.63
N ILE A 241 -15.88 5.88 3.87
CA ILE A 241 -15.82 7.33 3.93
C ILE A 241 -15.72 7.86 2.50
N LYS A 242 -16.67 8.70 2.09
CA LYS A 242 -16.68 9.27 0.75
C LYS A 242 -15.54 10.28 0.58
N MET A 243 -14.70 10.08 -0.44
CA MET A 243 -13.58 10.95 -0.78
C MET A 243 -13.82 11.57 -2.15
N THR A 244 -13.70 12.88 -2.23
CA THR A 244 -13.74 13.63 -3.49
C THR A 244 -12.39 14.18 -3.90
N ALA A 245 -11.45 14.29 -2.94
CA ALA A 245 -10.06 14.69 -3.16
C ALA A 245 -9.15 13.97 -2.17
N LEU A 246 -7.88 13.83 -2.51
CA LEU A 246 -6.83 13.39 -1.58
C LEU A 246 -6.05 14.62 -1.07
N ASP A 247 -6.80 15.65 -0.65
CA ASP A 247 -6.25 16.90 -0.13
C ASP A 247 -5.91 16.80 1.37
N MET A 248 -5.22 17.82 1.87
CA MET A 248 -4.79 17.90 3.27
C MET A 248 -5.96 17.83 4.25
N THR A 249 -7.11 18.40 3.90
CA THR A 249 -8.28 18.45 4.78
C THR A 249 -8.96 17.09 4.88
N GLN A 250 -9.26 16.46 3.75
CA GLN A 250 -9.95 15.17 3.75
C GLN A 250 -9.05 14.06 4.30
N MET A 251 -7.80 14.00 3.85
CA MET A 251 -6.83 13.02 4.38
C MET A 251 -6.53 13.26 5.86
N GLY A 252 -6.41 14.53 6.27
CA GLY A 252 -6.22 14.90 7.68
C GLY A 252 -7.38 14.45 8.57
N ASN A 253 -8.63 14.64 8.13
CA ASN A 253 -9.82 14.18 8.87
C ASN A 253 -9.85 12.65 9.03
N VAL A 254 -9.53 11.90 7.98
CA VAL A 254 -9.46 10.44 8.07
C VAL A 254 -8.31 10.01 8.98
N THR A 255 -7.15 10.64 8.88
CA THR A 255 -6.00 10.35 9.75
C THR A 255 -6.29 10.67 11.22
N ALA A 256 -7.09 11.71 11.49
CA ALA A 256 -7.51 12.06 12.86
C ALA A 256 -8.37 10.96 13.52
N ILE A 257 -9.16 10.20 12.74
CA ILE A 257 -9.89 9.02 13.27
C ILE A 257 -8.87 7.96 13.73
N MET A 258 -7.84 7.69 12.93
CA MET A 258 -6.80 6.72 13.25
C MET A 258 -5.90 7.16 14.41
N ALA A 259 -5.79 8.47 14.65
CA ALA A 259 -5.03 9.02 15.78
C ALA A 259 -5.69 8.75 17.14
N ARG A 260 -6.84 8.09 17.17
CA ARG A 260 -7.50 7.62 18.38
C ARG A 260 -7.74 6.10 18.29
N ASN A 261 -7.45 5.40 19.39
CA ASN A 261 -7.80 3.99 19.50
C ASN A 261 -9.31 3.79 19.78
N ASP A 262 -9.78 2.55 19.83
CA ASP A 262 -11.18 2.21 20.11
C ASP A 262 -11.69 2.75 21.45
N LYS A 263 -10.79 3.03 22.40
CA LYS A 263 -11.11 3.62 23.72
C LYS A 263 -11.07 5.16 23.71
N GLY A 264 -10.85 5.79 22.54
CA GLY A 264 -10.79 7.24 22.38
C GLY A 264 -9.46 7.90 22.81
N GLN A 265 -8.46 7.11 23.21
CA GLN A 265 -7.14 7.62 23.60
C GLN A 265 -6.32 8.03 22.37
N ALA A 266 -5.63 9.15 22.46
CA ALA A 266 -4.75 9.63 21.40
C ALA A 266 -3.53 8.72 21.25
N ARG A 267 -3.10 8.52 20.01
CA ARG A 267 -1.89 7.75 19.67
C ARG A 267 -1.17 8.37 18.48
N THR A 268 0.11 8.06 18.36
CA THR A 268 0.91 8.42 17.17
C THR A 268 0.52 7.55 15.99
N VAL A 269 0.35 8.16 14.83
CA VAL A 269 0.04 7.48 13.56
C VAL A 269 1.35 7.30 12.79
N THR A 270 1.71 6.06 12.50
CA THR A 270 2.94 5.69 11.81
C THR A 270 2.69 4.59 10.79
N SER A 271 3.60 4.41 9.84
CA SER A 271 3.56 3.34 8.83
C SER A 271 2.23 3.31 8.06
N LEU A 272 1.84 4.47 7.55
CA LEU A 272 0.60 4.62 6.79
C LEU A 272 0.71 3.96 5.41
N ILE A 273 -0.32 3.22 5.04
CA ILE A 273 -0.49 2.62 3.72
C ILE A 273 -1.84 3.03 3.13
N LEU A 274 -1.87 3.21 1.81
CA LEU A 274 -3.08 3.40 1.02
C LEU A 274 -3.18 2.27 0.00
N LEU A 275 -4.02 1.27 0.29
CA LEU A 275 -4.26 0.15 -0.61
C LEU A 275 -5.33 0.51 -1.62
N VAL A 276 -5.06 0.27 -2.90
CA VAL A 276 -5.98 0.59 -3.98
C VAL A 276 -5.99 -0.50 -5.04
N ASN A 277 -7.13 -0.68 -5.70
CA ASN A 277 -7.20 -1.55 -6.87
C ASN A 277 -6.30 -0.99 -8.00
N PRO A 278 -5.54 -1.82 -8.74
CA PRO A 278 -4.69 -1.35 -9.83
C PRO A 278 -5.43 -0.50 -10.87
N VAL A 279 -6.68 -0.85 -11.21
CA VAL A 279 -7.51 -0.07 -12.15
C VAL A 279 -7.80 1.32 -11.60
N ASP A 280 -8.22 1.39 -10.32
CA ASP A 280 -8.50 2.65 -9.65
C ASP A 280 -7.26 3.49 -9.40
N TYR A 281 -6.12 2.85 -9.18
CA TYR A 281 -4.86 3.57 -9.08
C TYR A 281 -4.62 4.42 -10.32
N PHE A 282 -4.66 3.82 -11.51
CA PHE A 282 -4.39 4.57 -12.75
C PHE A 282 -5.52 5.53 -13.13
N ARG A 283 -6.78 5.17 -12.88
CA ARG A 283 -7.93 6.00 -13.27
C ARG A 283 -8.18 7.17 -12.33
N ARG A 284 -7.97 7.00 -11.02
CA ARG A 284 -8.42 7.93 -9.98
C ARG A 284 -7.29 8.46 -9.11
N VAL A 285 -6.49 7.55 -8.53
CA VAL A 285 -5.48 7.93 -7.53
C VAL A 285 -4.30 8.62 -8.17
N LEU A 286 -3.77 8.10 -9.27
CA LEU A 286 -2.65 8.71 -9.99
C LEU A 286 -2.96 10.15 -10.44
N PRO A 287 -4.11 10.45 -11.08
CA PRO A 287 -4.47 11.83 -11.42
C PRO A 287 -4.71 12.73 -10.21
N ALA A 288 -5.12 12.16 -9.07
CA ALA A 288 -5.38 12.91 -7.83
C ALA A 288 -4.13 13.16 -6.98
N THR A 289 -3.01 12.46 -7.25
CA THR A 289 -1.78 12.52 -6.44
C THR A 289 -0.56 13.00 -7.21
N ARG A 290 -0.66 13.24 -8.52
CA ARG A 290 0.45 13.69 -9.35
C ARG A 290 0.23 15.11 -9.85
N MET A 291 1.27 15.91 -9.75
CA MET A 291 1.32 17.28 -10.22
C MET A 291 2.51 17.47 -11.15
N LEU A 292 2.30 18.22 -12.23
CA LEU A 292 3.39 18.70 -13.06
C LEU A 292 4.01 19.94 -12.38
N THR A 293 5.28 19.84 -12.02
CA THR A 293 6.04 20.97 -11.45
C THR A 293 6.43 21.96 -12.56
N PRO A 294 6.78 23.21 -12.21
CA PRO A 294 7.27 24.18 -13.19
C PRO A 294 8.46 23.69 -14.04
N ASP A 295 9.27 22.80 -13.47
CA ASP A 295 10.43 22.18 -14.14
C ASP A 295 10.05 21.04 -15.10
N GLY A 296 8.76 20.80 -15.32
CA GLY A 296 8.25 19.75 -16.21
C GLY A 296 8.31 18.32 -15.65
N ILE A 297 8.52 18.14 -14.34
CA ILE A 297 8.60 16.84 -13.68
C ILE A 297 7.28 16.56 -12.95
N TYR A 298 6.78 15.32 -13.04
CA TYR A 298 5.62 14.88 -12.25
C TYR A 298 6.04 14.54 -10.83
N ALA A 299 5.64 15.36 -9.86
CA ALA A 299 5.84 15.12 -8.43
C ALA A 299 4.62 14.46 -7.78
N SER A 300 4.85 13.62 -6.78
CA SER A 300 3.79 13.13 -5.90
C SER A 300 3.45 14.18 -4.85
N VAL A 301 2.18 14.46 -4.68
CA VAL A 301 1.67 15.49 -3.76
C VAL A 301 0.65 14.93 -2.76
N LEU A 302 0.82 13.67 -2.35
CA LEU A 302 0.02 13.13 -1.26
C LEU A 302 0.37 13.88 0.03
N PRO A 303 -0.61 14.49 0.74
CA PRO A 303 -0.34 15.38 1.88
C PRO A 303 0.06 14.65 3.16
N VAL A 304 0.02 13.34 3.15
CA VAL A 304 0.40 12.46 4.27
C VAL A 304 1.50 11.51 3.81
N ASP A 305 2.38 11.13 4.72
CA ASP A 305 3.44 10.15 4.45
C ASP A 305 2.83 8.73 4.45
N ALA A 306 2.09 8.43 3.39
CA ALA A 306 1.48 7.13 3.17
C ALA A 306 1.99 6.49 1.89
N GLU A 307 2.38 5.23 1.99
CA GLU A 307 2.79 4.44 0.83
C GLU A 307 1.56 3.94 0.07
N ILE A 308 1.50 4.22 -1.23
CA ILE A 308 0.42 3.74 -2.09
C ILE A 308 0.80 2.35 -2.59
N ILE A 309 -0.01 1.36 -2.23
CA ILE A 309 0.19 -0.04 -2.60
C ILE A 309 -0.98 -0.50 -3.47
N GLN A 310 -0.67 -1.09 -4.62
CA GLN A 310 -1.66 -1.67 -5.51
C GLN A 310 -1.94 -3.12 -5.10
N SER A 311 -3.22 -3.46 -4.91
CA SER A 311 -3.65 -4.83 -4.61
C SER A 311 -4.96 -5.14 -5.34
N ALA A 312 -4.98 -6.25 -6.07
CA ALA A 312 -6.19 -6.75 -6.73
C ALA A 312 -7.27 -7.21 -5.73
N ALA A 313 -6.89 -7.44 -4.48
CA ALA A 313 -7.82 -7.80 -3.41
C ALA A 313 -8.73 -6.63 -2.98
N VAL A 314 -8.40 -5.38 -3.32
CA VAL A 314 -9.26 -4.23 -3.02
C VAL A 314 -10.36 -4.12 -4.07
N PRO A 315 -11.66 -4.04 -3.68
CA PRO A 315 -12.75 -3.87 -4.63
C PRO A 315 -12.65 -2.53 -5.39
N GLU A 316 -13.03 -2.54 -6.67
CA GLU A 316 -13.08 -1.30 -7.46
C GLU A 316 -13.98 -0.24 -6.80
N GLY A 317 -13.54 0.99 -6.86
CA GLY A 317 -14.22 2.15 -6.26
C GLY A 317 -13.97 2.32 -4.76
N LYS A 318 -13.19 1.43 -4.15
CA LYS A 318 -12.81 1.52 -2.74
C LYS A 318 -11.29 1.59 -2.59
N ALA A 319 -10.85 2.13 -1.45
CA ALA A 319 -9.46 2.06 -1.00
C ALA A 319 -9.43 1.76 0.50
N VAL A 320 -8.33 1.19 0.97
CA VAL A 320 -8.11 0.96 2.40
C VAL A 320 -6.94 1.83 2.84
N TYR A 321 -7.17 2.69 3.81
CA TYR A 321 -6.17 3.58 4.37
C TYR A 321 -5.95 3.23 5.83
N GLY A 322 -4.71 2.99 6.24
CA GLY A 322 -4.46 2.55 7.60
C GLY A 322 -3.00 2.40 7.99
N MET A 323 -2.79 1.97 9.23
CA MET A 323 -1.48 1.70 9.82
C MET A 323 -1.10 0.23 9.64
N ALA A 324 -0.18 -0.09 8.72
CA ALA A 324 0.22 -1.45 8.40
C ALA A 324 0.66 -2.26 9.65
N THR A 325 1.39 -1.64 10.56
CA THR A 325 1.88 -2.26 11.80
C THR A 325 0.77 -2.64 12.81
N LYS A 326 -0.46 -2.16 12.59
CA LYS A 326 -1.63 -2.48 13.43
C LYS A 326 -2.47 -3.62 12.86
N TYR A 327 -1.98 -4.33 11.87
CA TYR A 327 -2.55 -5.59 11.42
C TYR A 327 -1.65 -6.75 11.87
N PHE A 328 -2.22 -7.68 12.64
CA PHE A 328 -1.53 -8.91 13.00
C PHE A 328 -1.75 -9.95 11.92
N LEU A 329 -0.68 -10.59 11.46
CA LEU A 329 -0.71 -11.71 10.55
C LEU A 329 0.09 -12.86 11.15
N GLY A 330 -0.58 -13.94 11.55
CA GLY A 330 0.04 -15.18 11.97
C GLY A 330 0.04 -16.17 10.80
N VAL A 331 1.20 -16.69 10.45
CA VAL A 331 1.36 -17.68 9.37
C VAL A 331 2.00 -18.93 9.92
N GLY A 332 1.40 -20.08 9.65
CA GLY A 332 1.87 -21.38 10.08
C GLY A 332 1.81 -22.41 8.96
N MET A 333 2.53 -23.51 9.12
CA MET A 333 2.55 -24.59 8.14
C MET A 333 1.79 -25.83 8.60
N ALA A 334 1.05 -26.46 7.67
CA ALA A 334 0.39 -27.73 7.91
C ALA A 334 1.39 -28.88 7.86
N LYS A 335 1.32 -29.81 8.84
CA LYS A 335 2.03 -31.09 8.81
C LYS A 335 3.52 -30.99 8.40
N ASN A 336 4.25 -30.01 8.95
CA ASN A 336 5.67 -29.78 8.63
C ASN A 336 5.94 -29.56 7.13
N GLY A 337 5.05 -28.91 6.40
CA GLY A 337 5.22 -28.64 4.97
C GLY A 337 5.03 -29.86 4.06
N LYS A 338 4.34 -30.89 4.51
CA LYS A 338 4.10 -32.09 3.69
C LYS A 338 3.11 -31.79 2.57
N ILE A 339 3.50 -32.06 1.31
CA ILE A 339 2.64 -31.97 0.13
C ILE A 339 1.80 -33.25 0.07
N GLU A 340 0.50 -33.10 -0.04
CA GLU A 340 -0.43 -34.18 -0.35
C GLU A 340 -0.71 -34.20 -1.85
N TYR A 341 -0.94 -35.35 -2.44
CA TYR A 341 -1.24 -35.48 -3.87
C TYR A 341 -2.39 -36.47 -4.16
N SER A 342 -2.99 -36.33 -5.34
CA SER A 342 -4.00 -37.23 -5.86
C SER A 342 -3.81 -37.47 -7.36
N ASP A 343 -3.82 -38.74 -7.77
CA ASP A 343 -3.80 -39.16 -9.17
C ASP A 343 -5.21 -39.43 -9.73
N GLU A 344 -6.21 -39.53 -8.87
CA GLU A 344 -7.57 -39.89 -9.23
C GLU A 344 -8.41 -38.73 -9.70
N TYR A 345 -8.09 -37.52 -9.19
CA TYR A 345 -8.93 -36.34 -9.40
C TYR A 345 -8.94 -35.83 -10.84
N ARG A 346 -7.81 -35.99 -11.59
CA ARG A 346 -7.69 -35.62 -13.01
C ARG A 346 -7.01 -36.71 -13.84
N PHE A 347 -7.50 -37.92 -13.69
CA PHE A 347 -6.94 -39.08 -14.37
C PHE A 347 -7.04 -39.00 -15.90
N LEU A 348 -8.14 -38.45 -16.42
CA LEU A 348 -8.37 -38.36 -17.89
C LEU A 348 -7.53 -37.24 -18.54
N GLU A 349 -7.04 -36.30 -17.76
CA GLU A 349 -6.23 -35.14 -18.21
C GLU A 349 -4.74 -35.45 -18.16
N ASP A 350 -4.34 -36.63 -17.72
CA ASP A 350 -2.96 -37.06 -17.49
C ASP A 350 -2.19 -36.12 -16.56
N GLU A 351 -2.91 -35.57 -15.56
CA GLU A 351 -2.41 -34.66 -14.58
C GLU A 351 -2.43 -35.26 -13.17
N ARG A 352 -1.41 -34.91 -12.39
CA ARG A 352 -1.31 -35.19 -10.97
C ARG A 352 -1.56 -33.92 -10.19
N VAL A 353 -2.45 -33.94 -9.20
CA VAL A 353 -2.81 -32.76 -8.40
C VAL A 353 -2.09 -32.82 -7.05
N TYR A 354 -1.26 -31.82 -6.78
CA TYR A 354 -0.63 -31.60 -5.49
C TYR A 354 -1.46 -30.64 -4.66
N LEU A 355 -1.63 -30.95 -3.39
CA LEU A 355 -2.32 -30.10 -2.43
C LEU A 355 -1.32 -29.55 -1.42
N ILE A 356 -1.26 -28.24 -1.33
CA ILE A 356 -0.46 -27.51 -0.33
C ILE A 356 -1.39 -26.82 0.63
N LYS A 357 -1.09 -26.92 1.91
CA LYS A 357 -1.88 -26.33 2.98
C LYS A 357 -0.99 -25.37 3.77
N LEU A 358 -1.45 -24.14 3.88
CA LEU A 358 -0.91 -23.11 4.76
C LEU A 358 -1.96 -22.79 5.81
N TYR A 359 -1.55 -22.55 7.02
CA TYR A 359 -2.42 -21.99 8.05
C TYR A 359 -2.10 -20.52 8.22
N ALA A 360 -3.11 -19.69 8.17
CA ALA A 360 -2.96 -18.26 8.40
C ALA A 360 -4.13 -17.74 9.24
N HIS A 361 -3.85 -16.76 10.07
CA HIS A 361 -4.87 -15.97 10.74
C HIS A 361 -4.42 -14.52 10.80
N GLY A 362 -5.36 -13.60 10.64
CA GLY A 362 -5.04 -12.18 10.67
C GLY A 362 -6.23 -11.35 11.12
N PHE A 363 -5.95 -10.27 11.80
CA PHE A 363 -6.95 -9.30 12.23
C PHE A 363 -6.33 -7.95 12.55
N ALA A 364 -7.13 -6.89 12.42
CA ALA A 364 -6.73 -5.56 12.87
C ALA A 364 -6.76 -5.51 14.41
N LEU A 365 -5.67 -5.01 15.01
CA LEU A 365 -5.55 -4.89 16.47
C LEU A 365 -6.55 -3.89 17.06
N ASP A 366 -7.11 -3.02 16.22
CA ASP A 366 -7.95 -1.89 16.61
C ASP A 366 -8.85 -1.50 15.42
N ASN A 367 -10.13 -1.23 15.68
CA ASN A 367 -11.08 -0.87 14.62
C ASN A 367 -10.68 0.41 13.86
N ASN A 368 -10.11 1.39 14.56
CA ASN A 368 -9.73 2.67 13.98
C ASN A 368 -8.41 2.61 13.22
N ALA A 369 -7.67 1.49 13.31
CA ALA A 369 -6.39 1.34 12.64
C ALA A 369 -6.48 1.37 11.11
N PHE A 370 -7.62 0.99 10.56
CA PHE A 370 -7.89 0.98 9.12
C PHE A 370 -9.22 1.65 8.82
N GLN A 371 -9.27 2.46 7.77
CA GLN A 371 -10.48 3.11 7.26
C GLN A 371 -10.71 2.69 5.81
N VAL A 372 -11.99 2.48 5.47
CA VAL A 372 -12.39 2.20 4.09
C VAL A 372 -12.80 3.52 3.45
N LEU A 373 -12.24 3.83 2.30
CA LEU A 373 -12.53 5.03 1.53
C LEU A 373 -13.35 4.65 0.29
N ASP A 374 -14.38 5.43 -0.01
CA ASP A 374 -15.08 5.38 -1.29
C ASP A 374 -14.45 6.43 -2.20
N ILE A 375 -13.74 5.96 -3.23
CA ILE A 375 -12.97 6.78 -4.17
C ILE A 375 -13.63 6.88 -5.55
N LYS A 376 -14.89 6.49 -5.70
CA LYS A 376 -15.61 6.52 -6.99
C LYS A 376 -15.66 7.92 -7.58
N ASP A 377 -15.88 8.91 -6.72
CA ASP A 377 -16.05 10.31 -7.09
C ASP A 377 -14.75 11.13 -6.92
N LEU A 378 -13.60 10.45 -6.82
CA LEU A 378 -12.31 11.11 -6.66
C LEU A 378 -11.97 11.92 -7.91
N LEU A 379 -11.76 13.22 -7.72
CA LEU A 379 -11.43 14.17 -8.77
C LEU A 379 -9.91 14.25 -8.98
N PRO A 380 -9.47 14.49 -10.24
CA PRO A 380 -8.08 14.82 -10.50
C PRO A 380 -7.64 16.07 -9.73
N LEU A 381 -6.37 16.12 -9.35
CA LEU A 381 -5.78 17.29 -8.72
C LEU A 381 -5.91 18.50 -9.65
N ARG A 382 -6.64 19.52 -9.21
CA ARG A 382 -6.80 20.76 -9.95
C ARG A 382 -6.15 21.86 -9.13
N PHE A 383 -5.15 22.51 -9.69
CA PHE A 383 -4.65 23.77 -9.15
C PHE A 383 -5.52 24.89 -9.71
N LYS A 384 -6.08 25.66 -8.80
CA LYS A 384 -6.53 26.98 -9.17
C LYS A 384 -5.26 27.82 -9.37
N VAL A 385 -4.89 28.06 -10.63
CA VAL A 385 -3.87 29.08 -10.90
C VAL A 385 -4.51 30.39 -10.50
N VAL A 386 -4.21 30.84 -9.30
CA VAL A 386 -4.49 32.23 -8.94
C VAL A 386 -3.51 33.04 -9.77
N SER A 387 -3.95 33.53 -10.92
CA SER A 387 -3.15 34.56 -11.63
C SER A 387 -2.97 35.71 -10.64
N GLU A 388 -1.82 36.33 -10.61
CA GLU A 388 -1.52 37.45 -9.71
C GLU A 388 -2.52 38.63 -9.88
N THR A 389 -3.40 38.57 -10.86
CA THR A 389 -4.52 39.50 -11.06
C THR A 389 -5.74 39.25 -10.17
N GLU A 390 -5.86 38.10 -9.51
CA GLU A 390 -6.77 37.94 -8.38
C GLU A 390 -6.05 38.37 -7.07
N LYS A 391 -5.65 39.64 -6.96
CA LYS A 391 -5.55 40.32 -5.66
C LYS A 391 -6.84 40.04 -4.91
N ALA A 392 -6.71 39.67 -3.63
CA ALA A 392 -7.88 39.45 -2.77
C ALA A 392 -8.96 40.45 -3.15
N LYS A 393 -10.07 39.92 -3.68
CA LYS A 393 -11.21 40.71 -4.16
C LYS A 393 -11.77 41.42 -2.93
N THR A 394 -11.27 42.60 -2.68
CA THR A 394 -11.90 43.52 -1.74
C THR A 394 -13.10 44.08 -2.50
N ASP A 395 -14.30 43.78 -2.03
CA ASP A 395 -15.50 44.39 -2.54
C ASP A 395 -15.28 45.91 -2.61
N ASP A 396 -15.20 46.45 -3.80
CA ASP A 396 -14.97 47.89 -4.03
C ASP A 396 -16.13 48.48 -4.82
N ALA A 397 -17.07 49.05 -4.06
CA ALA A 397 -18.25 49.74 -4.60
C ALA A 397 -17.96 51.21 -5.01
N THR A 398 -16.68 51.54 -5.33
CA THR A 398 -16.37 52.91 -5.78
C THR A 398 -16.42 53.06 -7.30
N LEU A 399 -16.57 54.30 -7.78
CA LEU A 399 -16.39 54.64 -9.19
C LEU A 399 -14.93 55.02 -9.47
N ALA A 400 -14.41 54.58 -10.62
CA ALA A 400 -13.17 55.07 -11.20
C ALA A 400 -13.33 56.35 -11.95
N ASP A 401 -14.54 56.60 -12.57
CA ASP A 401 -14.84 57.80 -13.30
C ASP A 401 -16.40 58.04 -13.35
N LEU A 402 -16.79 59.31 -13.36
CA LEU A 402 -18.18 59.74 -13.48
C LEU A 402 -18.24 60.99 -14.35
N LYS A 403 -19.02 60.94 -15.45
CA LYS A 403 -19.21 62.04 -16.38
C LYS A 403 -20.71 62.25 -16.70
N VAL A 404 -21.07 63.48 -16.82
CA VAL A 404 -22.41 63.91 -17.30
C VAL A 404 -22.21 64.70 -18.61
N GLY A 405 -22.08 63.98 -19.74
CA GLY A 405 -21.68 64.58 -21.00
C GLY A 405 -20.35 65.35 -20.91
N ALA A 406 -20.37 66.59 -21.40
CA ALA A 406 -19.21 67.51 -21.32
C ALA A 406 -19.26 68.47 -20.11
N LEU A 407 -20.20 68.26 -19.17
CA LEU A 407 -20.37 69.13 -18.00
C LEU A 407 -19.21 69.02 -17.05
N LYS A 408 -18.79 70.14 -16.46
CA LYS A 408 -17.80 70.13 -15.40
C LYS A 408 -18.50 69.86 -14.06
N LEU A 409 -18.12 68.79 -13.42
CA LEU A 409 -18.58 68.47 -12.07
C LEU A 409 -17.85 69.35 -11.05
N SER A 410 -18.61 69.86 -10.08
CA SER A 410 -18.08 70.63 -8.96
C SER A 410 -18.48 69.90 -7.63
N PRO A 411 -17.49 69.44 -6.83
CA PRO A 411 -16.06 69.41 -7.12
C PRO A 411 -15.73 68.48 -8.29
N THR A 412 -14.47 68.56 -8.80
CA THR A 412 -13.96 67.59 -9.79
C THR A 412 -14.07 66.16 -9.25
N PHE A 413 -14.43 65.19 -10.13
CA PHE A 413 -14.66 63.83 -9.72
C PHE A 413 -13.47 63.25 -8.92
N ALA A 414 -13.79 62.64 -7.80
CA ALA A 414 -12.87 61.84 -6.97
C ALA A 414 -13.69 60.69 -6.36
N ALA A 415 -13.12 59.47 -6.35
CA ALA A 415 -13.81 58.25 -5.90
C ALA A 415 -14.36 58.33 -4.45
N GLY A 416 -13.74 59.13 -3.60
CA GLY A 416 -14.20 59.39 -2.22
C GLY A 416 -15.34 60.31 -2.07
N THR A 417 -15.59 61.19 -3.07
CA THR A 417 -16.65 62.27 -3.01
C THR A 417 -17.93 61.70 -3.58
N THR A 418 -19.01 61.90 -2.87
CA THR A 418 -20.34 61.33 -3.23
C THR A 418 -21.37 62.35 -3.74
N GLU A 419 -21.08 63.64 -3.62
CA GLU A 419 -22.00 64.69 -4.04
C GLU A 419 -21.32 65.67 -4.99
N TYR A 420 -22.00 65.93 -6.12
CA TYR A 420 -21.52 66.81 -7.19
C TYR A 420 -22.62 67.74 -7.66
N THR A 421 -22.26 68.88 -8.19
CA THR A 421 -23.14 69.81 -8.89
C THR A 421 -22.64 70.11 -10.27
N ALA A 422 -23.53 70.39 -11.21
CA ALA A 422 -23.23 70.84 -12.56
C ALA A 422 -24.33 71.74 -13.07
N THR A 423 -24.06 72.61 -14.03
CA THR A 423 -25.07 73.47 -14.72
C THR A 423 -25.09 73.14 -16.22
N THR A 424 -26.26 73.26 -16.84
CA THR A 424 -26.43 72.99 -18.27
C THR A 424 -27.57 73.83 -18.86
N GLN A 425 -27.40 74.15 -20.17
CA GLN A 425 -28.51 74.71 -21.02
C GLN A 425 -29.08 73.62 -21.95
N ASN A 426 -28.48 72.39 -21.93
CA ASN A 426 -28.93 71.29 -22.80
C ASN A 426 -30.23 70.69 -22.25
N ALA A 427 -31.08 70.19 -23.12
CA ALA A 427 -32.27 69.42 -22.74
C ALA A 427 -31.96 68.06 -22.17
N SER A 428 -30.79 67.52 -22.48
CA SER A 428 -30.28 66.20 -21.95
C SER A 428 -28.78 66.11 -22.03
N ASN A 429 -28.18 65.24 -21.19
CA ASN A 429 -26.77 64.87 -21.22
C ASN A 429 -26.57 63.38 -20.95
N THR A 430 -25.60 62.78 -21.62
CA THR A 430 -25.25 61.39 -21.43
C THR A 430 -24.58 61.18 -20.09
N ILE A 431 -24.98 60.18 -19.31
CA ILE A 431 -24.37 59.83 -18.04
C ILE A 431 -23.48 58.60 -18.25
N THR A 432 -22.22 58.74 -17.95
CA THR A 432 -21.22 57.63 -18.01
C THR A 432 -20.57 57.45 -16.67
N ALA A 433 -20.73 56.27 -16.09
CA ALA A 433 -20.11 55.87 -14.84
C ALA A 433 -19.26 54.63 -15.07
N VAL A 434 -18.02 54.66 -14.61
CA VAL A 434 -17.08 53.55 -14.73
C VAL A 434 -16.78 53.04 -13.33
N PRO A 435 -17.06 51.77 -13.01
CA PRO A 435 -16.75 51.22 -11.70
C PRO A 435 -15.24 50.98 -11.53
N ALA A 436 -14.74 51.05 -10.30
CA ALA A 436 -13.37 50.71 -9.97
C ALA A 436 -13.16 49.19 -10.02
N SER A 437 -14.15 48.40 -9.59
CA SER A 437 -14.17 46.93 -9.67
C SER A 437 -14.88 46.45 -10.93
N SER A 438 -14.30 45.52 -11.66
CA SER A 438 -14.90 44.89 -12.86
C SER A 438 -16.15 44.05 -12.56
N THR A 439 -16.41 43.76 -11.29
CA THR A 439 -17.56 42.98 -10.82
C THR A 439 -18.67 43.83 -10.21
N ALA A 440 -18.43 45.14 -10.07
CA ALA A 440 -19.43 46.04 -9.52
C ALA A 440 -20.56 46.27 -10.52
N GLU A 441 -21.80 46.23 -10.06
CA GLU A 441 -23.01 46.58 -10.79
C GLU A 441 -23.32 48.05 -10.56
N ILE A 442 -23.72 48.73 -11.64
CA ILE A 442 -24.10 50.14 -11.62
C ILE A 442 -25.55 50.29 -11.95
N GLU A 443 -26.29 51.01 -11.10
CA GLU A 443 -27.65 51.44 -11.33
C GLU A 443 -27.72 52.96 -11.32
N ILE A 444 -28.23 53.57 -12.40
CA ILE A 444 -28.35 55.01 -12.54
C ILE A 444 -29.84 55.39 -12.59
N THR A 445 -30.22 56.41 -11.77
CA THR A 445 -31.55 56.97 -11.81
C THR A 445 -31.45 58.48 -11.99
N GLY A 446 -32.26 59.04 -12.89
CA GLY A 446 -32.49 60.46 -13.06
C GLY A 446 -33.88 60.84 -12.48
N GLY A 447 -33.89 61.40 -11.24
CA GLY A 447 -35.12 61.42 -10.47
C GLY A 447 -35.60 60.01 -10.16
N ASP A 448 -36.86 59.68 -10.50
CA ASP A 448 -37.43 58.35 -10.33
C ASP A 448 -37.32 57.46 -11.59
N VAL A 449 -36.64 57.94 -12.62
CA VAL A 449 -36.53 57.22 -13.90
C VAL A 449 -35.17 56.52 -14.00
N LYS A 450 -35.18 55.24 -14.30
CA LYS A 450 -33.95 54.47 -14.53
C LYS A 450 -33.29 54.87 -15.85
N VAL A 451 -31.99 55.15 -15.82
CA VAL A 451 -31.17 55.53 -16.98
C VAL A 451 -30.15 54.48 -17.23
N THR A 452 -30.01 53.99 -18.47
CA THR A 452 -28.98 53.07 -18.83
C THR A 452 -27.60 53.77 -18.83
N ASN A 453 -26.56 53.15 -18.28
CA ASN A 453 -25.23 53.72 -18.32
C ASN A 453 -24.78 53.97 -19.78
N GLY A 454 -24.32 55.16 -20.08
CA GLY A 454 -24.01 55.62 -21.42
C GLY A 454 -25.23 56.22 -22.20
N ALA A 455 -26.40 56.22 -21.60
CA ALA A 455 -27.60 56.87 -22.19
C ALA A 455 -27.79 58.30 -21.66
N ALA A 456 -28.61 59.07 -22.37
CA ALA A 456 -28.94 60.48 -22.02
C ALA A 456 -30.05 60.51 -20.93
N ALA A 457 -29.86 61.35 -19.93
CA ALA A 457 -30.91 61.74 -19.00
C ALA A 457 -31.46 63.11 -19.42
N ASN A 458 -32.82 63.27 -19.40
CA ASN A 458 -33.51 64.49 -19.74
C ASN A 458 -33.63 65.41 -18.53
N TRP A 459 -33.47 66.71 -18.75
CA TRP A 459 -33.53 67.74 -17.70
C TRP A 459 -34.76 68.58 -17.77
N SER A 460 -35.48 68.76 -16.65
CA SER A 460 -36.49 69.74 -16.44
C SER A 460 -35.86 71.09 -16.02
N GLU A 461 -36.53 72.22 -16.25
CA GLU A 461 -36.03 73.52 -15.74
C GLU A 461 -35.79 73.49 -14.25
N GLY A 462 -34.64 74.06 -13.83
CA GLY A 462 -34.24 74.07 -12.44
C GLY A 462 -33.37 72.86 -12.04
N SER A 463 -33.52 72.40 -10.82
CA SER A 463 -32.68 71.39 -10.22
C SER A 463 -33.15 69.99 -10.55
N ASN A 464 -32.25 69.15 -11.13
CA ASN A 464 -32.45 67.73 -11.46
C ASN A 464 -31.42 66.91 -10.67
N THR A 465 -31.85 65.76 -10.14
CA THR A 465 -30.93 64.85 -9.40
C THR A 465 -30.70 63.59 -10.16
N VAL A 466 -29.42 63.23 -10.31
CA VAL A 466 -28.99 61.91 -10.81
C VAL A 466 -28.33 61.15 -9.65
N THR A 467 -28.73 59.91 -9.45
CA THR A 467 -28.12 59.02 -8.47
C THR A 467 -27.51 57.84 -9.20
N VAL A 468 -26.22 57.63 -8.94
CA VAL A 468 -25.46 56.46 -9.44
C VAL A 468 -25.16 55.57 -8.25
N LYS A 469 -25.81 54.43 -8.17
CA LYS A 469 -25.58 53.40 -7.14
C LYS A 469 -24.64 52.35 -7.67
N VAL A 470 -23.58 52.08 -6.95
CA VAL A 470 -22.59 51.06 -7.26
C VAL A 470 -22.68 49.97 -6.20
N THR A 471 -22.79 48.72 -6.63
CA THR A 471 -22.80 47.56 -5.69
C THR A 471 -21.75 46.56 -6.12
N ASP A 472 -20.88 46.16 -5.19
CA ASP A 472 -19.90 45.09 -5.38
C ASP A 472 -19.92 44.16 -4.16
N GLY A 473 -20.38 42.91 -4.33
CA GLY A 473 -20.62 42.00 -3.24
C GLY A 473 -21.58 42.56 -2.17
N ALA A 474 -21.09 42.66 -0.94
CA ALA A 474 -21.84 43.21 0.18
C ALA A 474 -21.73 44.73 0.33
N GLN A 475 -20.85 45.39 -0.43
CA GLN A 475 -20.61 46.84 -0.36
C GLN A 475 -21.51 47.58 -1.35
N THR A 476 -22.03 48.72 -0.91
CA THR A 476 -22.84 49.63 -1.76
C THR A 476 -22.48 51.07 -1.51
N LYS A 477 -22.27 51.84 -2.56
CA LYS A 477 -21.99 53.29 -2.48
C LYS A 477 -22.83 54.05 -3.50
N SER A 478 -23.37 55.18 -3.13
CA SER A 478 -24.17 56.02 -4.01
C SER A 478 -23.51 57.39 -4.23
N TYR A 479 -23.49 57.81 -5.51
CA TYR A 479 -22.99 59.11 -5.95
C TYR A 479 -24.16 59.90 -6.45
N LYS A 480 -24.29 61.18 -5.98
CA LYS A 480 -25.38 62.07 -6.33
C LYS A 480 -24.85 63.26 -7.15
N VAL A 481 -25.42 63.50 -8.30
CA VAL A 481 -25.10 64.65 -9.12
C VAL A 481 -26.36 65.52 -9.25
N THR A 482 -26.28 66.77 -8.79
CA THR A 482 -27.31 67.74 -8.95
C THR A 482 -27.03 68.58 -10.21
N VAL A 483 -27.85 68.43 -11.24
CA VAL A 483 -27.73 69.20 -12.50
C VAL A 483 -28.77 70.29 -12.54
N THR A 484 -28.34 71.53 -12.58
CA THR A 484 -29.23 72.69 -12.69
C THR A 484 -29.34 73.08 -14.17
N LYS A 485 -30.55 73.04 -14.74
CA LYS A 485 -30.80 73.53 -16.08
C LYS A 485 -31.21 75.00 -16.01
N GLU A 486 -30.40 75.84 -16.70
CA GLU A 486 -30.64 77.32 -16.85
C GLU A 486 -31.22 77.68 -18.18
#